data_65871e5edb1b96e61e59d3ce806fd61b
#
_entry.id   65871e5edb1b96e61e59d3ce806fd61b
#
_cell.length_a   1.000
_cell.length_b   1.000
_cell.length_c   1.000
_cell.angle_alpha   90.00
_cell.angle_beta   90.00
_cell.angle_gamma   90.00
#
_symmetry.space_group_name_H-M   'P 1'
#
loop_
_entity.id
_entity.type
_entity.pdbx_description
1 polymer ?
#
loop_
_entity_poly.entity_id
_entity_poly.type
_entity_poly.pdbx_seq_one_letter_code
_entity_poly.pdbx_strand_id
1 'polypeptide(L)'
;MLKLIMSNFWKNEVPKGYYDTSILFDKKSKRNIQSNWHKKTFSAVNSYIKDDDIVLDFACGSGTFLGKYVKNSNSIGVDISKNQINYASEKYGNFGSFFYLENFSFEEYENHFDKITCLGLFEFITTDEAEDYLEKFKYCLKEDGRLILTTPNFVILMNIIEFILSKFGKLNYSNQYKVKYNSNFLNSTIKKNGLFVCKIEKIISSFIFLSLLIGKTALKLDKIYGKLFNNKFGLIILAEIKK
;
A
#
# COMPACT_ATOMS: atom_id res chain seq x y z
N MET A 1 -5.35 -6.74 -25.04
CA MET A 1 -4.03 -6.95 -24.43
C MET A 1 -3.44 -5.57 -24.11
N LEU A 2 -3.92 -4.94 -23.00
CA LEU A 2 -3.41 -3.65 -22.52
C LEU A 2 -2.00 -3.85 -21.99
N LYS A 3 -1.02 -3.35 -22.72
CA LYS A 3 0.37 -3.32 -22.28
C LYS A 3 0.43 -2.28 -21.15
N LEU A 4 0.51 -2.74 -19.91
CA LEU A 4 0.75 -1.89 -18.74
C LEU A 4 1.99 -1.01 -19.03
N ILE A 5 1.75 0.25 -19.33
CA ILE A 5 2.80 1.28 -19.39
C ILE A 5 3.01 1.79 -17.96
N MET A 6 3.39 0.90 -17.06
CA MET A 6 3.91 1.37 -15.78
C MET A 6 5.25 2.04 -16.06
N SER A 7 5.44 3.21 -15.49
CA SER A 7 6.58 4.06 -15.80
C SER A 7 7.90 3.34 -15.53
N ASN A 8 8.89 3.60 -16.37
CA ASN A 8 10.27 3.17 -16.22
C ASN A 8 10.84 3.48 -14.83
N PHE A 9 10.28 4.49 -14.17
CA PHE A 9 10.58 4.91 -12.80
C PHE A 9 10.50 3.74 -11.81
N TRP A 10 9.36 3.04 -11.73
CA TRP A 10 9.16 1.95 -10.76
C TRP A 10 10.02 0.74 -11.06
N LYS A 11 10.26 0.44 -12.35
CA LYS A 11 11.07 -0.69 -12.77
C LYS A 11 12.55 -0.49 -12.47
N ASN A 12 13.09 0.71 -12.68
CA ASN A 12 14.53 0.93 -12.78
C ASN A 12 15.11 2.01 -11.87
N GLU A 13 14.31 3.01 -11.45
CA GLU A 13 14.85 4.16 -10.71
C GLU A 13 14.74 3.98 -9.18
N VAL A 14 13.81 3.14 -8.70
CA VAL A 14 13.66 2.89 -7.26
C VAL A 14 14.76 1.92 -6.79
N PRO A 15 15.64 2.34 -5.85
CA PRO A 15 16.77 1.51 -5.41
C PRO A 15 16.32 0.18 -4.78
N LYS A 16 17.10 -0.89 -5.00
CA LYS A 16 16.88 -2.22 -4.38
C LYS A 16 16.67 -2.09 -2.87
N GLY A 17 15.57 -2.63 -2.35
CA GLY A 17 15.25 -2.61 -0.93
C GLY A 17 14.85 -1.24 -0.36
N TYR A 18 14.52 -0.27 -1.21
CA TYR A 18 14.21 1.11 -0.81
C TYR A 18 13.15 1.19 0.30
N TYR A 19 12.03 0.49 0.14
CA TYR A 19 10.95 0.55 1.12
C TYR A 19 11.34 -0.07 2.46
N ASP A 20 12.09 -1.15 2.43
CA ASP A 20 12.57 -1.81 3.64
C ASP A 20 13.64 -0.97 4.36
N THR A 21 14.53 -0.35 3.60
CA THR A 21 15.55 0.56 4.14
C THR A 21 14.92 1.76 4.83
N SER A 22 13.87 2.35 4.27
CA SER A 22 13.18 3.48 4.87
C SER A 22 12.49 3.12 6.19
N ILE A 23 12.00 1.90 6.34
CA ILE A 23 11.44 1.40 7.61
C ILE A 23 12.56 1.10 8.62
N LEU A 24 13.67 0.51 8.18
CA LEU A 24 14.80 0.15 9.03
C LEU A 24 15.61 1.37 9.48
N PHE A 25 15.64 2.43 8.68
CA PHE A 25 16.40 3.65 8.97
C PHE A 25 16.06 4.23 10.35
N ASP A 26 14.84 4.01 10.83
CA ASP A 26 14.41 4.42 12.17
C ASP A 26 15.22 3.79 13.33
N LYS A 27 15.95 2.69 13.08
CA LYS A 27 16.87 2.13 14.09
C LYS A 27 18.06 3.06 14.38
N LYS A 28 18.52 3.84 13.36
CA LYS A 28 19.64 4.77 13.46
C LYS A 28 19.21 6.22 13.71
N SER A 29 18.05 6.62 13.21
CA SER A 29 17.48 7.96 13.38
C SER A 29 16.06 7.84 13.93
N LYS A 30 15.84 8.29 15.14
CA LYS A 30 14.52 8.30 15.79
C LYS A 30 13.52 9.26 15.13
N ARG A 31 13.93 10.07 14.15
CA ARG A 31 13.18 11.17 13.54
C ARG A 31 13.03 10.93 12.04
N ASN A 32 12.07 10.09 11.64
CA ASN A 32 11.83 9.77 10.25
C ASN A 32 10.32 9.69 9.95
N ILE A 33 9.81 10.64 9.18
CA ILE A 33 8.40 10.68 8.76
C ILE A 33 8.05 9.42 7.97
N GLN A 34 8.85 9.06 6.99
CA GLN A 34 8.57 7.94 6.09
C GLN A 34 8.51 6.60 6.86
N SER A 35 9.43 6.38 7.80
CA SER A 35 9.39 5.19 8.64
C SER A 35 8.11 5.12 9.49
N ASN A 36 7.72 6.22 10.12
CA ASN A 36 6.50 6.26 10.92
C ASN A 36 5.23 6.13 10.07
N TRP A 37 5.24 6.70 8.86
CA TRP A 37 4.17 6.56 7.88
C TRP A 37 3.94 5.09 7.49
N HIS A 38 4.99 4.40 7.04
CA HIS A 38 4.89 2.99 6.67
C HIS A 38 4.51 2.10 7.86
N LYS A 39 5.11 2.31 9.04
CA LYS A 39 4.76 1.54 10.24
C LYS A 39 3.29 1.66 10.59
N LYS A 40 2.75 2.88 10.53
CA LYS A 40 1.35 3.10 10.85
C LYS A 40 0.43 2.48 9.80
N THR A 41 0.74 2.65 8.51
CA THR A 41 -0.02 2.04 7.42
C THR A 41 -0.01 0.51 7.55
N PHE A 42 1.17 -0.10 7.66
CA PHE A 42 1.29 -1.56 7.75
C PHE A 42 0.63 -2.12 9.02
N SER A 43 0.76 -1.44 10.16
CA SER A 43 0.07 -1.87 11.39
C SER A 43 -1.45 -1.77 11.26
N ALA A 44 -1.97 -0.75 10.59
CA ALA A 44 -3.40 -0.62 10.34
C ALA A 44 -3.91 -1.71 9.38
N VAL A 45 -3.20 -1.96 8.28
CA VAL A 45 -3.55 -3.02 7.33
C VAL A 45 -3.48 -4.41 7.99
N ASN A 46 -2.42 -4.67 8.77
CA ASN A 46 -2.24 -5.95 9.45
C ASN A 46 -3.35 -6.28 10.45
N SER A 47 -4.07 -5.29 10.97
CA SER A 47 -5.22 -5.53 11.86
C SER A 47 -6.43 -6.17 11.15
N TYR A 48 -6.42 -6.25 9.82
CA TYR A 48 -7.42 -6.94 9.00
C TYR A 48 -7.00 -8.36 8.60
N ILE A 49 -5.78 -8.77 8.94
CA ILE A 49 -5.19 -10.05 8.54
C ILE A 49 -5.07 -10.94 9.77
N LYS A 50 -5.49 -12.20 9.63
CA LYS A 50 -5.32 -13.25 10.63
C LYS A 50 -4.04 -14.03 10.36
N ASP A 51 -3.53 -14.74 11.36
CA ASP A 51 -2.26 -15.49 11.26
C ASP A 51 -2.30 -16.61 10.22
N ASP A 52 -3.49 -17.17 9.95
CA ASP A 52 -3.72 -18.25 8.99
C ASP A 52 -4.17 -17.78 7.60
N ASP A 53 -4.42 -16.48 7.41
CA ASP A 53 -4.82 -15.93 6.10
C ASP A 53 -3.71 -16.13 5.06
N ILE A 54 -4.06 -16.65 3.90
CA ILE A 54 -3.21 -16.65 2.70
C ILE A 54 -3.34 -15.30 2.02
N VAL A 55 -2.25 -14.55 1.93
CA VAL A 55 -2.25 -13.15 1.48
C VAL A 55 -1.56 -13.02 0.13
N LEU A 56 -2.20 -12.33 -0.82
CA LEU A 56 -1.54 -11.74 -1.97
C LEU A 56 -1.22 -10.27 -1.65
N ASP A 57 0.06 -9.91 -1.59
CA ASP A 57 0.50 -8.50 -1.49
C ASP A 57 0.86 -8.00 -2.89
N PHE A 58 -0.06 -7.27 -3.53
CA PHE A 58 0.10 -6.78 -4.89
C PHE A 58 0.72 -5.39 -4.90
N ALA A 59 1.77 -5.20 -5.68
CA ALA A 59 2.75 -4.10 -5.59
C ALA A 59 3.52 -4.13 -4.27
N CYS A 60 4.05 -5.31 -3.91
CA CYS A 60 4.67 -5.60 -2.61
C CYS A 60 6.00 -4.88 -2.37
N GLY A 61 6.58 -4.24 -3.39
CA GLY A 61 7.89 -3.60 -3.31
C GLY A 61 8.96 -4.56 -2.80
N SER A 62 9.65 -4.17 -1.73
CA SER A 62 10.71 -4.97 -1.09
C SER A 62 10.21 -6.16 -0.25
N GLY A 63 8.94 -6.52 -0.31
CA GLY A 63 8.36 -7.62 0.47
C GLY A 63 8.27 -7.36 1.98
N THR A 64 8.47 -6.12 2.41
CA THR A 64 8.57 -5.76 3.83
C THR A 64 7.28 -6.04 4.59
N PHE A 65 6.12 -5.85 3.96
CA PHE A 65 4.83 -6.10 4.61
C PHE A 65 4.66 -7.60 4.91
N LEU A 66 4.83 -8.47 3.92
CA LEU A 66 4.76 -9.91 4.13
C LEU A 66 5.82 -10.39 5.13
N GLY A 67 7.06 -9.97 4.97
CA GLY A 67 8.18 -10.47 5.78
C GLY A 67 8.19 -10.00 7.23
N LYS A 68 7.55 -8.89 7.58
CA LYS A 68 7.58 -8.34 8.95
C LYS A 68 6.26 -8.36 9.67
N TYR A 69 5.15 -8.34 8.95
CA TYR A 69 3.81 -8.23 9.53
C TYR A 69 3.00 -9.50 9.34
N VAL A 70 2.87 -10.00 8.13
CA VAL A 70 2.06 -11.20 7.83
C VAL A 70 2.79 -12.49 8.27
N LYS A 71 4.02 -12.71 7.80
CA LYS A 71 4.89 -13.86 8.15
C LYS A 71 4.27 -15.23 7.88
N ASN A 72 3.43 -15.34 6.88
CA ASN A 72 2.84 -16.60 6.45
C ASN A 72 3.51 -17.07 5.15
N SER A 73 4.20 -18.21 5.17
CA SER A 73 4.98 -18.76 4.05
C SER A 73 4.15 -19.09 2.79
N ASN A 74 2.84 -19.26 2.94
CA ASN A 74 1.92 -19.51 1.82
C ASN A 74 1.47 -18.21 1.14
N SER A 75 1.87 -17.05 1.66
CA SER A 75 1.55 -15.76 1.08
C SER A 75 2.43 -15.43 -0.11
N ILE A 76 1.91 -14.60 -1.02
CA ILE A 76 2.55 -14.25 -2.28
C ILE A 76 2.71 -12.74 -2.36
N GLY A 77 3.90 -12.29 -2.75
CA GLY A 77 4.18 -10.90 -3.10
C GLY A 77 4.42 -10.76 -4.60
N VAL A 78 3.80 -9.75 -5.22
CA VAL A 78 3.97 -9.46 -6.65
C VAL A 78 4.36 -8.02 -6.84
N ASP A 79 5.40 -7.74 -7.64
CA ASP A 79 5.81 -6.39 -7.98
C ASP A 79 6.34 -6.30 -9.41
N ILE A 80 6.27 -5.10 -9.99
CA ILE A 80 6.78 -4.82 -11.34
C ILE A 80 8.30 -4.68 -11.39
N SER A 81 8.95 -4.44 -10.27
CA SER A 81 10.40 -4.23 -10.16
C SER A 81 11.13 -5.53 -9.86
N LYS A 82 11.91 -6.03 -10.82
CA LYS A 82 12.79 -7.20 -10.61
C LYS A 82 13.76 -6.98 -9.45
N ASN A 83 14.28 -5.76 -9.29
CA ASN A 83 15.20 -5.42 -8.21
C ASN A 83 14.56 -5.55 -6.83
N GLN A 84 13.28 -5.14 -6.69
CA GLN A 84 12.55 -5.27 -5.45
C GLN A 84 12.22 -6.74 -5.16
N ILE A 85 11.79 -7.50 -6.16
CA ILE A 85 11.48 -8.93 -6.03
C ILE A 85 12.71 -9.74 -5.65
N ASN A 86 13.86 -9.51 -6.30
CA ASN A 86 15.10 -10.17 -5.92
C ASN A 86 15.47 -9.90 -4.46
N TYR A 87 15.34 -8.63 -4.01
CA TYR A 87 15.56 -8.27 -2.62
C TYR A 87 14.58 -8.97 -1.67
N ALA A 88 13.29 -8.98 -2.02
CA ALA A 88 12.25 -9.61 -1.22
C ALA A 88 12.48 -11.12 -1.06
N SER A 89 12.82 -11.81 -2.16
CA SER A 89 13.13 -13.25 -2.16
C SER A 89 14.37 -13.57 -1.31
N GLU A 90 15.45 -12.80 -1.48
CA GLU A 90 16.69 -12.97 -0.69
C GLU A 90 16.44 -12.78 0.82
N LYS A 91 15.61 -11.82 1.19
CA LYS A 91 15.46 -11.40 2.59
C LYS A 91 14.29 -12.04 3.31
N TYR A 92 13.20 -12.27 2.60
CA TYR A 92 11.91 -12.67 3.16
C TYR A 92 11.35 -13.95 2.54
N GLY A 93 12.13 -14.70 1.74
CA GLY A 93 11.69 -15.94 1.10
C GLY A 93 11.17 -17.02 2.05
N ASN A 94 11.53 -16.96 3.35
CA ASN A 94 10.97 -17.85 4.38
C ASN A 94 9.55 -17.44 4.83
N PHE A 95 9.07 -16.26 4.44
CA PHE A 95 7.79 -15.68 4.85
C PHE A 95 6.83 -15.44 3.68
N GLY A 96 7.14 -15.97 2.50
CA GLY A 96 6.31 -15.86 1.32
C GLY A 96 7.10 -16.12 0.03
N SER A 97 6.37 -16.32 -1.05
CA SER A 97 6.92 -16.42 -2.42
C SER A 97 6.80 -15.07 -3.12
N PHE A 98 7.82 -14.65 -3.86
CA PHE A 98 7.85 -13.34 -4.50
C PHE A 98 8.01 -13.47 -6.02
N PHE A 99 7.10 -12.85 -6.77
CA PHE A 99 7.05 -12.96 -8.22
C PHE A 99 7.17 -11.60 -8.89
N TYR A 100 7.94 -11.56 -9.96
CA TYR A 100 7.91 -10.45 -10.91
C TYR A 100 6.59 -10.49 -11.69
N LEU A 101 5.90 -9.36 -11.81
CA LEU A 101 4.55 -9.27 -12.36
C LEU A 101 4.39 -9.96 -13.72
N GLU A 102 5.40 -9.86 -14.61
CA GLU A 102 5.35 -10.50 -15.94
C GLU A 102 5.40 -12.05 -15.87
N ASN A 103 5.79 -12.61 -14.72
CA ASN A 103 5.87 -14.06 -14.49
C ASN A 103 4.75 -14.56 -13.56
N PHE A 104 3.80 -13.69 -13.19
CA PHE A 104 2.68 -14.05 -12.32
C PHE A 104 1.40 -14.19 -13.14
N SER A 105 0.75 -15.35 -13.07
CA SER A 105 -0.54 -15.63 -13.71
C SER A 105 -1.63 -15.62 -12.67
N PHE A 106 -2.57 -14.68 -12.78
CA PHE A 106 -3.74 -14.61 -11.91
C PHE A 106 -4.67 -15.83 -12.08
N GLU A 107 -4.69 -16.41 -13.26
CA GLU A 107 -5.53 -17.56 -13.63
C GLU A 107 -5.21 -18.82 -12.80
N GLU A 108 -3.98 -18.91 -12.25
CA GLU A 108 -3.57 -20.02 -11.39
C GLU A 108 -4.12 -19.92 -9.97
N TYR A 109 -4.75 -18.78 -9.61
CA TYR A 109 -5.14 -18.47 -8.23
C TYR A 109 -6.64 -18.16 -8.07
N GLU A 110 -7.49 -18.86 -8.80
CA GLU A 110 -8.95 -18.74 -8.64
C GLU A 110 -9.40 -19.07 -7.22
N ASN A 111 -10.16 -18.17 -6.57
CA ASN A 111 -10.68 -18.35 -5.21
C ASN A 111 -9.61 -18.82 -4.19
N HIS A 112 -8.40 -18.30 -4.29
CA HIS A 112 -7.25 -18.79 -3.53
C HIS A 112 -6.93 -17.97 -2.28
N PHE A 113 -7.02 -16.63 -2.35
CA PHE A 113 -6.55 -15.75 -1.29
C PHE A 113 -7.65 -15.39 -0.29
N ASP A 114 -7.33 -15.46 1.01
CA ASP A 114 -8.18 -14.93 2.07
C ASP A 114 -8.14 -13.41 2.10
N LYS A 115 -6.96 -12.84 1.83
CA LYS A 115 -6.75 -11.40 1.72
C LYS A 115 -5.91 -11.06 0.48
N ILE A 116 -6.28 -9.96 -0.15
CA ILE A 116 -5.40 -9.28 -1.09
C ILE A 116 -5.08 -7.91 -0.51
N THR A 117 -3.81 -7.54 -0.46
CA THR A 117 -3.37 -6.20 -0.08
C THR A 117 -2.85 -5.48 -1.30
N CYS A 118 -3.24 -4.20 -1.47
CA CYS A 118 -2.75 -3.32 -2.53
C CYS A 118 -2.48 -1.95 -1.92
N LEU A 119 -1.21 -1.71 -1.59
CA LEU A 119 -0.82 -0.61 -0.71
C LEU A 119 -0.08 0.49 -1.47
N GLY A 120 -0.81 1.57 -1.84
CA GLY A 120 -0.22 2.71 -2.52
C GLY A 120 0.15 2.43 -3.98
N LEU A 121 -0.77 1.83 -4.73
CA LEU A 121 -0.62 1.58 -6.17
C LEU A 121 -1.61 2.41 -6.99
N PHE A 122 -2.88 2.50 -6.56
CA PHE A 122 -3.98 3.02 -7.38
C PHE A 122 -3.76 4.45 -7.84
N GLU A 123 -3.07 5.27 -7.07
CA GLU A 123 -2.70 6.63 -7.46
C GLU A 123 -1.73 6.70 -8.64
N PHE A 124 -1.02 5.61 -8.95
CA PHE A 124 0.03 5.55 -9.99
C PHE A 124 -0.41 4.84 -11.27
N ILE A 125 -1.62 4.30 -11.30
CA ILE A 125 -2.21 3.64 -12.46
C ILE A 125 -3.44 4.40 -12.94
N THR A 126 -3.84 4.19 -14.20
CA THR A 126 -5.07 4.77 -14.74
C THR A 126 -6.31 4.12 -14.13
N THR A 127 -7.48 4.73 -14.31
CA THR A 127 -8.75 4.14 -13.89
C THR A 127 -9.01 2.80 -14.56
N ASP A 128 -8.71 2.67 -15.85
CA ASP A 128 -8.91 1.43 -16.62
C ASP A 128 -8.00 0.30 -16.11
N GLU A 129 -6.73 0.62 -15.80
CA GLU A 129 -5.80 -0.33 -15.17
C GLU A 129 -6.28 -0.75 -13.77
N ALA A 130 -6.82 0.20 -12.99
CA ALA A 130 -7.37 -0.09 -11.67
C ALA A 130 -8.60 -1.00 -11.77
N GLU A 131 -9.49 -0.78 -12.76
CA GLU A 131 -10.66 -1.62 -13.02
C GLU A 131 -10.22 -3.05 -13.42
N ASP A 132 -9.25 -3.20 -14.32
CA ASP A 132 -8.68 -4.51 -14.70
C ASP A 132 -8.09 -5.27 -13.50
N TYR A 133 -7.38 -4.58 -12.60
CA TYR A 133 -6.89 -5.23 -11.38
C TYR A 133 -8.01 -5.57 -10.39
N LEU A 134 -9.04 -4.75 -10.26
CA LEU A 134 -10.17 -5.08 -9.39
C LEU A 134 -10.89 -6.36 -9.85
N GLU A 135 -11.04 -6.57 -11.16
CA GLU A 135 -11.58 -7.82 -11.71
C GLU A 135 -10.69 -9.03 -11.38
N LYS A 136 -9.37 -8.90 -11.59
CA LYS A 136 -8.39 -9.94 -11.25
C LYS A 136 -8.38 -10.26 -9.75
N PHE A 137 -8.44 -9.24 -8.91
CA PHE A 137 -8.51 -9.43 -7.46
C PHE A 137 -9.79 -10.13 -7.05
N LYS A 138 -10.93 -9.76 -7.66
CA LYS A 138 -12.22 -10.43 -7.45
C LYS A 138 -12.15 -11.91 -7.83
N TYR A 139 -11.49 -12.25 -8.93
CA TYR A 139 -11.30 -13.63 -9.38
C TYR A 139 -10.46 -14.44 -8.38
N CYS A 140 -9.36 -13.86 -7.89
CA CYS A 140 -8.42 -14.54 -7.00
C CYS A 140 -8.88 -14.62 -5.53
N LEU A 141 -9.78 -13.74 -5.08
CA LEU A 141 -10.32 -13.77 -3.72
C LEU A 141 -11.23 -14.96 -3.50
N LYS A 142 -11.11 -15.62 -2.34
CA LYS A 142 -12.12 -16.54 -1.82
C LYS A 142 -13.45 -15.81 -1.65
N GLU A 143 -14.56 -16.56 -1.52
CA GLU A 143 -15.91 -16.00 -1.37
C GLU A 143 -15.99 -15.03 -0.18
N ASP A 144 -15.43 -15.43 0.98
CA ASP A 144 -15.34 -14.58 2.17
C ASP A 144 -14.07 -13.74 2.22
N GLY A 145 -13.29 -13.72 1.15
CA GLY A 145 -12.03 -12.99 1.05
C GLY A 145 -12.23 -11.47 1.07
N ARG A 146 -11.17 -10.73 1.37
CA ARG A 146 -11.19 -9.26 1.43
C ARG A 146 -9.99 -8.66 0.72
N LEU A 147 -10.26 -7.62 -0.07
CA LEU A 147 -9.23 -6.72 -0.58
C LEU A 147 -9.05 -5.58 0.43
N ILE A 148 -7.82 -5.37 0.86
CA ILE A 148 -7.42 -4.24 1.70
C ILE A 148 -6.58 -3.29 0.85
N LEU A 149 -7.13 -2.12 0.56
CA LEU A 149 -6.54 -1.15 -0.33
C LEU A 149 -6.16 0.12 0.43
N THR A 150 -4.98 0.68 0.13
CA THR A 150 -4.61 2.02 0.61
C THR A 150 -4.21 2.93 -0.54
N THR A 151 -4.60 4.20 -0.45
CA THR A 151 -4.20 5.26 -1.38
C THR A 151 -4.19 6.61 -0.65
N PRO A 152 -3.38 7.60 -1.06
CA PRO A 152 -3.46 8.94 -0.51
C PRO A 152 -4.86 9.54 -0.65
N ASN A 153 -5.29 10.24 0.40
CA ASN A 153 -6.55 10.97 0.40
C ASN A 153 -6.32 12.38 -0.16
N PHE A 154 -6.49 12.56 -1.46
CA PHE A 154 -6.25 13.82 -2.15
C PHE A 154 -7.34 14.87 -1.86
N VAL A 155 -7.33 15.37 -0.63
CA VAL A 155 -8.04 16.57 -0.21
C VAL A 155 -7.05 17.75 -0.16
N ILE A 156 -7.55 18.97 0.08
CA ILE A 156 -6.74 20.21 0.04
C ILE A 156 -5.42 20.08 0.81
N LEU A 157 -5.46 19.52 2.03
CA LEU A 157 -4.26 19.34 2.86
C LEU A 157 -3.22 18.43 2.20
N MET A 158 -3.63 17.32 1.58
CA MET A 158 -2.71 16.41 0.91
C MET A 158 -2.06 17.06 -0.33
N ASN A 159 -2.82 17.85 -1.08
CA ASN A 159 -2.26 18.59 -2.22
C ASN A 159 -1.19 19.60 -1.79
N ILE A 160 -1.37 20.27 -0.64
CA ILE A 160 -0.36 21.18 -0.09
C ILE A 160 0.90 20.41 0.32
N ILE A 161 0.74 19.28 1.00
CA ILE A 161 1.84 18.40 1.42
C ILE A 161 2.62 17.92 0.20
N GLU A 162 1.95 17.41 -0.81
CA GLU A 162 2.56 16.95 -2.06
C GLU A 162 3.35 18.07 -2.75
N PHE A 163 2.81 19.28 -2.80
CA PHE A 163 3.52 20.43 -3.33
C PHE A 163 4.84 20.72 -2.58
N ILE A 164 4.83 20.63 -1.26
CA ILE A 164 6.04 20.81 -0.44
C ILE A 164 7.03 19.67 -0.67
N LEU A 165 6.56 18.42 -0.66
CA LEU A 165 7.40 17.24 -0.86
C LEU A 165 8.02 17.19 -2.26
N SER A 166 7.32 17.66 -3.30
CA SER A 166 7.84 17.73 -4.66
C SER A 166 9.05 18.66 -4.79
N LYS A 167 9.15 19.69 -3.93
CA LYS A 167 10.27 20.63 -3.95
C LYS A 167 11.46 20.19 -3.08
N PHE A 168 11.22 19.44 -2.02
CA PHE A 168 12.23 19.10 -1.01
C PHE A 168 12.46 17.60 -0.83
N GLY A 169 11.67 16.74 -1.48
CA GLY A 169 11.79 15.28 -1.37
C GLY A 169 12.95 14.71 -2.19
N LYS A 170 13.56 13.63 -1.69
CA LYS A 170 14.63 12.91 -2.41
C LYS A 170 14.15 12.17 -3.65
N LEU A 171 12.90 11.70 -3.65
CA LEU A 171 12.22 11.07 -4.79
C LEU A 171 10.94 11.86 -5.06
N ASN A 172 10.80 12.34 -6.29
CA ASN A 172 9.63 13.10 -6.69
C ASN A 172 8.56 12.17 -7.26
N TYR A 173 7.61 11.76 -6.40
CA TYR A 173 6.47 10.95 -6.80
C TYR A 173 5.37 11.75 -7.48
N SER A 174 5.35 13.08 -7.35
CA SER A 174 4.24 13.93 -7.83
C SER A 174 4.02 13.81 -9.34
N ASN A 175 5.08 13.57 -10.11
CA ASN A 175 5.02 13.38 -11.56
C ASN A 175 4.52 11.97 -11.95
N GLN A 176 4.40 11.06 -11.00
CA GLN A 176 3.98 9.67 -11.24
C GLN A 176 2.47 9.47 -11.02
N TYR A 177 1.79 10.42 -10.34
CA TYR A 177 0.35 10.31 -10.10
C TYR A 177 -0.45 10.36 -11.41
N LYS A 178 -1.27 9.35 -11.61
CA LYS A 178 -2.25 9.24 -12.71
C LYS A 178 -3.64 9.65 -12.23
N VAL A 179 -4.01 9.24 -11.02
CA VAL A 179 -5.32 9.45 -10.45
C VAL A 179 -5.20 9.97 -9.03
N LYS A 180 -6.01 10.97 -8.67
CA LYS A 180 -6.09 11.52 -7.32
C LYS A 180 -7.40 11.09 -6.67
N TYR A 181 -7.33 10.08 -5.82
CA TYR A 181 -8.49 9.55 -5.12
C TYR A 181 -8.88 10.37 -3.90
N ASN A 182 -10.17 10.46 -3.67
CA ASN A 182 -10.77 10.75 -2.38
C ASN A 182 -11.74 9.60 -2.03
N SER A 183 -12.27 9.56 -0.81
CA SER A 183 -13.11 8.45 -0.36
C SER A 183 -14.34 8.20 -1.25
N ASN A 184 -14.97 9.25 -1.78
CA ASN A 184 -16.17 9.13 -2.61
C ASN A 184 -15.82 8.57 -3.99
N PHE A 185 -14.76 9.09 -4.61
CA PHE A 185 -14.31 8.63 -5.92
C PHE A 185 -13.83 7.17 -5.85
N LEU A 186 -13.03 6.80 -4.84
CA LEU A 186 -12.62 5.42 -4.64
C LEU A 186 -13.83 4.48 -4.47
N ASN A 187 -14.79 4.86 -3.64
CA ASN A 187 -16.00 4.07 -3.42
C ASN A 187 -16.82 3.89 -4.72
N SER A 188 -16.93 4.94 -5.55
CA SER A 188 -17.63 4.83 -6.84
C SER A 188 -16.91 3.90 -7.82
N THR A 189 -15.58 3.98 -7.89
CA THR A 189 -14.75 3.08 -8.72
C THR A 189 -14.93 1.62 -8.31
N ILE A 190 -14.87 1.32 -7.01
CA ILE A 190 -15.04 -0.03 -6.48
C ILE A 190 -16.44 -0.58 -6.81
N LYS A 191 -17.49 0.20 -6.57
CA LYS A 191 -18.88 -0.21 -6.83
C LYS A 191 -19.17 -0.46 -8.31
N LYS A 192 -18.61 0.37 -9.20
CA LYS A 192 -18.72 0.20 -10.65
C LYS A 192 -18.24 -1.19 -11.12
N ASN A 193 -17.25 -1.75 -10.42
CA ASN A 193 -16.67 -3.07 -10.71
C ASN A 193 -17.37 -4.22 -9.97
N GLY A 194 -18.56 -4.00 -9.44
CA GLY A 194 -19.36 -5.05 -8.78
C GLY A 194 -18.74 -5.56 -7.48
N LEU A 195 -17.95 -4.72 -6.80
CA LEU A 195 -17.37 -4.97 -5.49
C LEU A 195 -18.04 -4.08 -4.44
N PHE A 196 -18.02 -4.51 -3.18
CA PHE A 196 -18.66 -3.81 -2.08
C PHE A 196 -17.65 -3.29 -1.07
N VAL A 197 -17.73 -2.01 -0.77
CA VAL A 197 -16.92 -1.42 0.31
C VAL A 197 -17.57 -1.75 1.64
N CYS A 198 -16.90 -2.57 2.46
CA CYS A 198 -17.33 -2.89 3.82
C CYS A 198 -17.02 -1.73 4.77
N LYS A 199 -15.82 -1.13 4.62
CA LYS A 199 -15.35 -0.06 5.48
C LYS A 199 -14.38 0.86 4.74
N ILE A 200 -14.49 2.17 4.98
CA ILE A 200 -13.48 3.15 4.60
C ILE A 200 -13.01 3.87 5.85
N GLU A 201 -11.74 3.80 6.12
CA GLU A 201 -11.08 4.55 7.18
C GLU A 201 -10.09 5.54 6.60
N LYS A 202 -9.92 6.65 7.30
CA LYS A 202 -8.82 7.58 7.02
C LYS A 202 -7.80 7.42 8.12
N ILE A 203 -6.58 7.09 7.76
CA ILE A 203 -5.49 6.89 8.70
C ILE A 203 -4.40 7.93 8.49
N ILE A 204 -3.52 8.09 9.48
CA ILE A 204 -2.41 9.04 9.46
C ILE A 204 -2.89 10.49 9.37
N SER A 205 -2.78 11.21 10.48
CA SER A 205 -3.06 12.66 10.51
C SER A 205 -1.80 13.47 10.17
N SER A 206 -1.96 14.78 10.04
CA SER A 206 -0.84 15.71 9.85
C SER A 206 0.18 15.70 11.00
N PHE A 207 -0.16 15.19 12.18
CA PHE A 207 0.79 15.01 13.29
C PHE A 207 1.96 14.09 12.97
N ILE A 208 1.86 13.26 11.92
CA ILE A 208 2.98 12.44 11.45
C ILE A 208 4.22 13.29 11.10
N PHE A 209 4.04 14.52 10.63
CA PHE A 209 5.13 15.42 10.28
C PHE A 209 5.94 15.89 11.49
N LEU A 210 5.34 15.86 12.69
CA LEU A 210 6.07 16.11 13.94
C LEU A 210 7.14 15.04 14.22
N SER A 211 7.16 13.94 13.47
CA SER A 211 8.21 12.93 13.58
C SER A 211 9.61 13.50 13.40
N LEU A 212 9.77 14.61 12.66
CA LEU A 212 11.05 15.30 12.51
C LEU A 212 11.54 15.92 13.84
N LEU A 213 10.62 16.36 14.70
CA LEU A 213 10.92 17.03 15.95
C LEU A 213 10.94 16.05 17.13
N ILE A 214 9.90 15.23 17.26
CA ILE A 214 9.64 14.39 18.44
C ILE A 214 9.69 12.89 18.15
N GLY A 215 10.11 12.49 16.93
CA GLY A 215 10.31 11.10 16.55
C GLY A 215 9.05 10.24 16.71
N LYS A 216 9.20 9.09 17.39
CA LYS A 216 8.08 8.14 17.60
C LYS A 216 6.94 8.69 18.48
N THR A 217 7.16 9.74 19.25
CA THR A 217 6.11 10.36 20.07
C THR A 217 5.01 10.95 19.19
N ALA A 218 5.34 11.35 17.95
CA ALA A 218 4.37 11.79 16.96
C ALA A 218 3.28 10.73 16.69
N LEU A 219 3.62 9.43 16.72
CA LEU A 219 2.64 8.34 16.55
C LEU A 219 1.61 8.29 17.68
N LYS A 220 2.02 8.64 18.92
CA LYS A 220 1.10 8.72 20.06
C LYS A 220 0.11 9.89 19.89
N LEU A 221 0.62 11.04 19.48
CA LEU A 221 -0.22 12.22 19.18
C LEU A 221 -1.18 11.95 18.03
N ASP A 222 -0.69 11.32 16.96
CA ASP A 222 -1.49 10.92 15.81
C ASP A 222 -2.62 9.94 16.20
N LYS A 223 -2.34 8.99 17.11
CA LYS A 223 -3.34 8.07 17.67
C LYS A 223 -4.40 8.78 18.51
N ILE A 224 -3.98 9.72 19.36
CA ILE A 224 -4.90 10.53 20.19
C ILE A 224 -5.80 11.36 19.29
N TYR A 225 -5.22 12.07 18.32
CA TYR A 225 -5.95 12.86 17.35
C TYR A 225 -6.96 12.01 16.56
N GLY A 226 -6.53 10.85 16.08
CA GLY A 226 -7.41 9.92 15.38
C GLY A 226 -8.63 9.50 16.20
N LYS A 227 -8.44 9.26 17.51
CA LYS A 227 -9.55 8.95 18.43
C LYS A 227 -10.50 10.13 18.64
N LEU A 228 -9.95 11.34 18.85
CA LEU A 228 -10.74 12.55 19.12
C LEU A 228 -11.58 13.00 17.92
N PHE A 229 -11.03 12.88 16.70
CA PHE A 229 -11.65 13.38 15.48
C PHE A 229 -12.13 12.27 14.54
N ASN A 230 -12.19 11.03 15.03
CA ASN A 230 -12.57 9.84 14.25
C ASN A 230 -11.85 9.76 12.89
N ASN A 231 -10.56 10.12 12.89
CA ASN A 231 -9.71 10.17 11.71
C ASN A 231 -10.27 11.00 10.51
N LYS A 232 -11.19 11.93 10.76
CA LYS A 232 -11.89 12.71 9.71
C LYS A 232 -10.93 13.35 8.69
N PHE A 233 -9.74 13.76 9.14
CA PHE A 233 -8.73 14.45 8.34
C PHE A 233 -7.51 13.59 8.03
N GLY A 234 -7.67 12.26 8.00
CA GLY A 234 -6.57 11.34 7.68
C GLY A 234 -6.08 11.51 6.25
N LEU A 235 -4.77 11.34 6.08
CA LEU A 235 -4.02 11.55 4.83
C LEU A 235 -4.03 10.32 3.93
N ILE A 236 -4.31 9.14 4.47
CA ILE A 236 -4.42 7.88 3.74
C ILE A 236 -5.84 7.33 3.88
N ILE A 237 -6.42 6.94 2.78
CA ILE A 237 -7.63 6.11 2.74
C ILE A 237 -7.18 4.66 2.91
N LEU A 238 -7.82 3.94 3.81
CA LEU A 238 -7.77 2.49 3.93
C LEU A 238 -9.19 1.97 3.68
N ALA A 239 -9.34 1.11 2.70
CA ALA A 239 -10.61 0.51 2.32
C ALA A 239 -10.57 -1.00 2.49
N GLU A 240 -11.57 -1.56 3.18
CA GLU A 240 -11.88 -2.99 3.22
C GLU A 240 -13.02 -3.26 2.24
N ILE A 241 -12.79 -4.19 1.31
CA ILE A 241 -13.64 -4.44 0.15
C ILE A 241 -13.90 -5.94 0.05
N LYS A 242 -15.13 -6.32 -0.31
CA LYS A 242 -15.53 -7.71 -0.60
C LYS A 242 -16.10 -7.86 -2.00
N LYS A 243 -16.18 -9.12 -2.44
CA LYS A 243 -17.00 -9.49 -3.60
C LYS A 243 -18.44 -9.04 -3.44
#